data_be6ddb77228ed427b273724b5cde9517
#
_entry.id   be6ddb77228ed427b273724b5cde9517
#
_cell.length_a   1.000
_cell.length_b   1.000
_cell.length_c   1.000
_cell.angle_alpha   90.00
_cell.angle_beta   90.00
_cell.angle_gamma   90.00
#
_symmetry.space_group_name_H-M   'P 1'
#
loop_
_entity.id
_entity.type
_entity.pdbx_description
1 polymer ?
#
loop_
_entity_poly.entity_id
_entity_poly.type
_entity_poly.pdbx_seq_one_letter_code
_entity_poly.pdbx_strand_id
1 'polypeptide(L)'
;MRSVFTDAAVVASYFAEAANEKAEAEKKKAMEGMADAFEAKIMNVVRAVSSSASQLQGTAQDISTGANQTARQAVLVATGAQEATANVQTVAAASEELASSISEISRQVSESARMSVAASDKSVRTNEIVQGLARAVGTIGEVVKLINDIASQTNLLALNATIEAARAGEAGKGFAVVANEVKNLANQTAKATENIGQQVTSVQDETKRAVDAIHDIGIAIDQVREISTTIASAVEEQGAATQEITRNVQQAALGTQDVSANITGISRAAEESAASSQKVLTASSELARNSETLSEAVGRFLNEVRAG
;
A
#
# COMPACT_ATOMS: atom_id res chain seq x y z
N MET A 1 97.07 -79.51 48.94
CA MET A 1 96.56 -78.13 48.93
C MET A 1 96.06 -77.57 47.63
N ARG A 2 96.04 -78.31 46.48
CA ARG A 2 95.53 -77.81 45.21
C ARG A 2 93.98 -77.99 44.99
N SER A 3 93.32 -78.92 45.68
CA SER A 3 91.89 -79.28 45.49
C SER A 3 90.93 -78.28 46.11
N VAL A 4 91.26 -77.68 47.23
CA VAL A 4 90.34 -76.72 47.98
C VAL A 4 90.21 -75.37 47.30
N PHE A 5 91.22 -74.89 46.55
CA PHE A 5 91.13 -73.67 45.79
C PHE A 5 90.34 -73.74 44.48
N THR A 6 90.29 -74.92 43.89
CA THR A 6 89.47 -75.18 42.66
C THR A 6 87.95 -75.22 43.02
N ASP A 7 87.58 -75.78 44.11
CA ASP A 7 86.22 -75.84 44.59
C ASP A 7 85.66 -74.47 45.04
N ALA A 8 86.47 -73.65 45.64
CA ALA A 8 86.08 -72.27 46.03
C ALA A 8 85.88 -71.38 44.81
N ALA A 9 86.72 -71.49 43.80
CA ALA A 9 86.57 -70.73 42.57
C ALA A 9 85.30 -71.15 41.72
N VAL A 10 84.98 -72.42 41.68
CA VAL A 10 83.81 -73.00 41.05
C VAL A 10 82.54 -72.54 41.81
N VAL A 11 82.57 -72.55 43.16
CA VAL A 11 81.44 -72.07 43.96
C VAL A 11 81.25 -70.53 43.77
N ALA A 12 82.34 -69.74 43.76
CA ALA A 12 82.30 -68.31 43.54
C ALA A 12 81.74 -67.97 42.11
N SER A 13 82.12 -68.69 41.05
CA SER A 13 81.61 -68.52 39.71
C SER A 13 80.10 -68.87 39.62
N TYR A 14 79.68 -69.88 40.31
CA TYR A 14 78.26 -70.26 40.36
C TYR A 14 77.38 -69.18 41.06
N PHE A 15 77.87 -68.68 42.19
CA PHE A 15 77.18 -67.55 42.86
C PHE A 15 77.18 -66.26 42.04
N ALA A 16 78.27 -65.96 41.34
CA ALA A 16 78.31 -64.80 40.41
C ALA A 16 77.38 -64.94 39.23
N GLU A 17 77.29 -66.19 38.68
CA GLU A 17 76.38 -66.51 37.57
C GLU A 17 74.92 -66.46 38.03
N ALA A 18 74.56 -67.01 39.17
CA ALA A 18 73.25 -66.98 39.81
C ALA A 18 72.86 -65.52 40.18
N ALA A 19 73.82 -64.70 40.66
CA ALA A 19 73.58 -63.29 40.95
C ALA A 19 73.35 -62.42 39.67
N ASN A 20 74.08 -62.83 38.58
CA ASN A 20 73.93 -62.13 37.29
C ASN A 20 72.57 -62.53 36.63
N GLU A 21 72.22 -63.82 36.65
CA GLU A 21 70.90 -64.32 36.19
C GLU A 21 69.75 -63.59 36.94
N LYS A 22 69.86 -63.46 38.27
CA LYS A 22 68.85 -62.77 39.08
C LYS A 22 68.78 -61.29 38.73
N ALA A 23 69.96 -60.58 38.55
CA ALA A 23 70.00 -59.15 38.16
C ALA A 23 69.41 -58.94 36.75
N GLU A 24 69.67 -59.85 35.80
CA GLU A 24 69.07 -59.83 34.48
C GLU A 24 67.53 -60.11 34.52
N ALA A 25 67.07 -61.05 35.33
CA ALA A 25 65.67 -61.28 35.54
C ALA A 25 64.93 -60.11 36.18
N GLU A 26 65.55 -59.40 37.21
CA GLU A 26 64.99 -58.20 37.81
C GLU A 26 64.97 -57.00 36.81
N LYS A 27 66.01 -56.85 36.02
CA LYS A 27 66.10 -55.82 34.97
C LYS A 27 65.06 -56.04 33.90
N LYS A 28 64.87 -57.29 33.43
CA LYS A 28 63.85 -57.68 32.46
C LYS A 28 62.45 -57.35 32.99
N LYS A 29 62.14 -57.75 34.24
CA LYS A 29 60.86 -57.51 34.89
C LYS A 29 60.59 -56.00 35.08
N ALA A 30 61.64 -55.24 35.43
CA ALA A 30 61.49 -53.79 35.51
C ALA A 30 61.24 -53.12 34.14
N MET A 31 61.88 -53.66 33.08
CA MET A 31 61.71 -53.17 31.71
C MET A 31 60.31 -53.51 31.18
N GLU A 32 59.82 -54.72 31.44
CA GLU A 32 58.45 -55.15 31.09
C GLU A 32 57.41 -54.21 31.81
N GLY A 33 57.59 -53.94 33.13
CA GLY A 33 56.68 -53.04 33.86
C GLY A 33 56.68 -51.63 33.38
N MET A 34 57.85 -51.09 32.94
CA MET A 34 57.95 -49.82 32.31
C MET A 34 57.28 -49.80 30.93
N ALA A 35 57.45 -50.85 30.12
CA ALA A 35 56.82 -51.02 28.83
C ALA A 35 55.29 -51.04 28.92
N ASP A 36 54.74 -51.78 29.87
CA ASP A 36 53.31 -51.87 30.14
C ASP A 36 52.71 -50.55 30.59
N ALA A 37 53.39 -49.82 31.47
CA ALA A 37 52.96 -48.49 31.92
C ALA A 37 53.02 -47.45 30.77
N PHE A 38 54.04 -47.53 29.94
CA PHE A 38 54.16 -46.69 28.72
C PHE A 38 53.05 -47.00 27.72
N GLU A 39 52.82 -48.30 27.43
CA GLU A 39 51.73 -48.75 26.56
C GLU A 39 50.40 -48.19 27.03
N ALA A 40 50.05 -48.40 28.28
CA ALA A 40 48.79 -47.92 28.86
C ALA A 40 48.58 -46.41 28.72
N LYS A 41 49.64 -45.63 28.98
CA LYS A 41 49.60 -44.18 28.88
C LYS A 41 49.46 -43.72 27.42
N ILE A 42 50.28 -44.25 26.49
CA ILE A 42 50.23 -43.88 25.06
C ILE A 42 48.92 -44.31 24.41
N MET A 43 48.47 -45.54 24.65
CA MET A 43 47.22 -46.05 24.10
C MET A 43 46.01 -45.27 24.60
N ASN A 44 46.01 -44.75 25.83
CA ASN A 44 44.96 -43.86 26.29
C ASN A 44 44.98 -42.54 25.54
N VAL A 45 46.15 -41.91 25.29
CA VAL A 45 46.25 -40.69 24.47
C VAL A 45 45.81 -40.94 23.02
N VAL A 46 46.27 -42.03 22.41
CA VAL A 46 45.89 -42.41 21.04
C VAL A 46 44.38 -42.59 20.91
N ARG A 47 43.74 -43.28 21.86
CA ARG A 47 42.28 -43.45 21.87
C ARG A 47 41.55 -42.12 22.05
N ALA A 48 42.02 -41.24 22.93
CA ALA A 48 41.44 -39.94 23.14
C ALA A 48 41.53 -39.07 21.86
N VAL A 49 42.70 -39.04 21.20
CA VAL A 49 42.91 -38.31 19.91
C VAL A 49 42.02 -38.89 18.80
N SER A 50 41.94 -40.20 18.66
CA SER A 50 41.09 -40.86 17.65
C SER A 50 39.60 -40.56 17.89
N SER A 51 39.13 -40.60 19.15
CA SER A 51 37.77 -40.20 19.51
C SER A 51 37.47 -38.73 19.18
N SER A 52 38.39 -37.83 19.52
CA SER A 52 38.26 -36.39 19.21
C SER A 52 38.25 -36.15 17.71
N ALA A 53 39.07 -36.84 16.95
CA ALA A 53 39.09 -36.75 15.48
C ALA A 53 37.75 -37.21 14.89
N SER A 54 37.16 -38.31 15.37
CA SER A 54 35.85 -38.81 14.95
C SER A 54 34.74 -37.81 15.28
N GLN A 55 34.78 -37.16 16.45
CA GLN A 55 33.82 -36.13 16.86
C GLN A 55 33.94 -34.88 15.97
N LEU A 56 35.16 -34.44 15.63
CA LEU A 56 35.41 -33.34 14.72
C LEU A 56 34.88 -33.66 13.32
N GLN A 57 35.01 -34.88 12.83
CA GLN A 57 34.44 -35.30 11.54
C GLN A 57 32.92 -35.16 11.55
N GLY A 58 32.22 -35.66 12.60
CA GLY A 58 30.78 -35.50 12.75
C GLY A 58 30.37 -34.03 12.76
N THR A 59 31.03 -33.22 13.60
CA THR A 59 30.75 -31.78 13.69
C THR A 59 30.98 -31.05 12.35
N ALA A 60 32.07 -31.37 11.64
CA ALA A 60 32.35 -30.76 10.33
C ALA A 60 31.29 -31.16 9.28
N GLN A 61 30.81 -32.37 9.30
CA GLN A 61 29.72 -32.85 8.42
C GLN A 61 28.41 -32.10 8.71
N ASP A 62 28.07 -31.89 9.98
CA ASP A 62 26.88 -31.16 10.39
C ASP A 62 26.95 -29.70 9.96
N ILE A 63 28.12 -29.03 10.15
CA ILE A 63 28.34 -27.65 9.70
C ILE A 63 28.20 -27.55 8.17
N SER A 64 28.80 -28.48 7.43
CA SER A 64 28.70 -28.50 5.96
C SER A 64 27.26 -28.65 5.49
N THR A 65 26.49 -29.54 6.15
CA THR A 65 25.06 -29.71 5.86
C THR A 65 24.25 -28.45 6.15
N GLY A 66 24.45 -27.83 7.32
CA GLY A 66 23.81 -26.61 7.71
C GLY A 66 24.15 -25.42 6.78
N ALA A 67 25.41 -25.32 6.37
CA ALA A 67 25.88 -24.31 5.42
C ALA A 67 25.20 -24.47 4.05
N ASN A 68 25.12 -25.68 3.53
CA ASN A 68 24.42 -25.95 2.27
C ASN A 68 22.90 -25.66 2.35
N GLN A 69 22.28 -25.90 3.50
CA GLN A 69 20.89 -25.53 3.72
C GLN A 69 20.72 -24.02 3.77
N THR A 70 21.60 -23.32 4.46
CA THR A 70 21.60 -21.83 4.53
C THR A 70 21.78 -21.23 3.14
N ALA A 71 22.68 -21.74 2.31
CA ALA A 71 22.88 -21.30 0.93
C ALA A 71 21.59 -21.47 0.09
N ARG A 72 20.90 -22.61 0.22
CA ARG A 72 19.61 -22.81 -0.47
C ARG A 72 18.53 -21.86 0.00
N GLN A 73 18.44 -21.59 1.31
CA GLN A 73 17.50 -20.62 1.86
C GLN A 73 17.82 -19.20 1.38
N ALA A 74 19.09 -18.85 1.28
CA ALA A 74 19.52 -17.58 0.74
C ALA A 74 19.03 -17.36 -0.70
N VAL A 75 19.08 -18.36 -1.57
CA VAL A 75 18.53 -18.30 -2.93
C VAL A 75 17.03 -18.03 -2.92
N LEU A 76 16.27 -18.71 -2.07
CA LEU A 76 14.81 -18.49 -1.96
C LEU A 76 14.48 -17.07 -1.48
N VAL A 77 15.21 -16.56 -0.50
CA VAL A 77 15.02 -15.18 0.00
C VAL A 77 15.42 -14.17 -1.08
N ALA A 78 16.49 -14.40 -1.84
CA ALA A 78 16.88 -13.54 -2.97
C ALA A 78 15.78 -13.46 -4.03
N THR A 79 15.16 -14.60 -4.39
CA THR A 79 14.03 -14.65 -5.32
C THR A 79 12.84 -13.85 -4.76
N GLY A 80 12.47 -14.06 -3.50
CA GLY A 80 11.40 -13.31 -2.85
C GLY A 80 11.68 -11.80 -2.78
N ALA A 81 12.92 -11.39 -2.56
CA ALA A 81 13.32 -9.98 -2.58
C ALA A 81 13.21 -9.37 -3.99
N GLN A 82 13.52 -10.12 -5.04
CA GLN A 82 13.33 -9.68 -6.43
C GLN A 82 11.85 -9.52 -6.78
N GLU A 83 10.99 -10.47 -6.38
CA GLU A 83 9.54 -10.36 -6.55
C GLU A 83 8.97 -9.16 -5.78
N ALA A 84 9.40 -8.96 -4.53
CA ALA A 84 9.01 -7.80 -3.74
C ALA A 84 9.43 -6.48 -4.41
N THR A 85 10.63 -6.41 -5.00
CA THR A 85 11.11 -5.24 -5.75
C THR A 85 10.21 -4.95 -6.96
N ALA A 86 9.83 -5.96 -7.73
CA ALA A 86 8.92 -5.81 -8.87
C ALA A 86 7.53 -5.31 -8.42
N ASN A 87 7.01 -5.84 -7.31
CA ASN A 87 5.74 -5.39 -6.74
C ASN A 87 5.81 -3.93 -6.27
N VAL A 88 6.90 -3.54 -5.59
CA VAL A 88 7.14 -2.17 -5.16
C VAL A 88 7.19 -1.21 -6.35
N GLN A 89 7.84 -1.59 -7.46
CA GLN A 89 7.86 -0.79 -8.69
C GLN A 89 6.46 -0.63 -9.29
N THR A 90 5.64 -1.69 -9.26
CA THR A 90 4.25 -1.63 -9.72
C THR A 90 3.41 -0.67 -8.87
N VAL A 91 3.56 -0.72 -7.54
CA VAL A 91 2.86 0.20 -6.64
C VAL A 91 3.35 1.64 -6.82
N ALA A 92 4.66 1.85 -7.09
CA ALA A 92 5.20 3.17 -7.40
C ALA A 92 4.54 3.78 -8.63
N ALA A 93 4.47 3.03 -9.74
CA ALA A 93 3.83 3.47 -10.98
C ALA A 93 2.33 3.78 -10.78
N ALA A 94 1.61 2.94 -10.05
CA ALA A 94 0.20 3.17 -9.71
C ALA A 94 0.02 4.43 -8.83
N SER A 95 0.95 4.70 -7.92
CA SER A 95 0.91 5.91 -7.07
C SER A 95 1.17 7.19 -7.87
N GLU A 96 2.04 7.15 -8.87
CA GLU A 96 2.26 8.28 -9.79
C GLU A 96 1.02 8.54 -10.65
N GLU A 97 0.35 7.50 -11.15
CA GLU A 97 -0.90 7.61 -11.90
C GLU A 97 -2.03 8.17 -11.03
N LEU A 98 -2.13 7.73 -9.78
CA LEU A 98 -3.07 8.27 -8.80
C LEU A 98 -2.79 9.76 -8.52
N ALA A 99 -1.54 10.16 -8.33
CA ALA A 99 -1.18 11.57 -8.12
C ALA A 99 -1.57 12.45 -9.31
N SER A 100 -1.37 11.97 -10.53
CA SER A 100 -1.81 12.65 -11.76
C SER A 100 -3.34 12.76 -11.82
N SER A 101 -4.06 11.69 -11.52
CA SER A 101 -5.53 11.66 -11.49
C SER A 101 -6.10 12.61 -10.45
N ILE A 102 -5.53 12.65 -9.24
CA ILE A 102 -5.91 13.55 -8.16
C ILE A 102 -5.72 15.01 -8.59
N SER A 103 -4.61 15.34 -9.24
CA SER A 103 -4.35 16.68 -9.77
C SER A 103 -5.40 17.10 -10.81
N GLU A 104 -5.77 16.20 -11.71
CA GLU A 104 -6.81 16.46 -12.72
C GLU A 104 -8.20 16.61 -12.07
N ILE A 105 -8.55 15.78 -11.07
CA ILE A 105 -9.80 15.93 -10.31
C ILE A 105 -9.84 17.28 -9.60
N SER A 106 -8.74 17.69 -8.95
CA SER A 106 -8.63 19.00 -8.28
C SER A 106 -8.90 20.15 -9.26
N ARG A 107 -8.33 20.08 -10.46
CA ARG A 107 -8.56 21.06 -11.52
C ARG A 107 -10.03 21.10 -11.95
N GLN A 108 -10.67 19.93 -12.14
CA GLN A 108 -12.08 19.82 -12.55
C GLN A 108 -13.04 20.33 -11.47
N VAL A 109 -12.76 20.06 -10.21
CA VAL A 109 -13.54 20.55 -9.06
C VAL A 109 -13.46 22.08 -8.98
N SER A 110 -12.28 22.65 -9.13
CA SER A 110 -12.08 24.11 -9.18
C SER A 110 -12.85 24.76 -10.34
N GLU A 111 -12.83 24.15 -11.52
CA GLU A 111 -13.58 24.60 -12.68
C GLU A 111 -15.09 24.48 -12.45
N SER A 112 -15.57 23.38 -11.83
CA SER A 112 -16.97 23.19 -11.46
C SER A 112 -17.46 24.26 -10.48
N ALA A 113 -16.67 24.58 -9.46
CA ALA A 113 -16.97 25.65 -8.52
C ALA A 113 -17.08 27.01 -9.23
N ARG A 114 -16.16 27.31 -10.13
CA ARG A 114 -16.19 28.54 -10.94
C ARG A 114 -17.42 28.62 -11.84
N MET A 115 -17.78 27.52 -12.50
CA MET A 115 -18.99 27.43 -13.32
C MET A 115 -20.27 27.63 -12.50
N SER A 116 -20.31 27.07 -11.27
CA SER A 116 -21.44 27.24 -10.35
C SER A 116 -21.63 28.71 -9.97
N VAL A 117 -20.56 29.46 -9.68
CA VAL A 117 -20.63 30.89 -9.41
C VAL A 117 -21.19 31.65 -10.62
N ALA A 118 -20.68 31.38 -11.82
CA ALA A 118 -21.16 32.03 -13.05
C ALA A 118 -22.63 31.68 -13.36
N ALA A 119 -23.08 30.44 -13.07
CA ALA A 119 -24.47 30.04 -13.21
C ALA A 119 -25.38 30.71 -12.18
N SER A 120 -24.94 30.90 -10.95
CA SER A 120 -25.63 31.63 -9.89
C SER A 120 -25.86 33.10 -10.31
N ASP A 121 -24.80 33.81 -10.76
CA ASP A 121 -24.90 35.17 -11.24
C ASP A 121 -25.90 35.31 -12.41
N LYS A 122 -25.87 34.32 -13.32
CA LYS A 122 -26.80 34.31 -14.46
C LYS A 122 -28.24 34.07 -14.01
N SER A 123 -28.44 33.18 -13.03
CA SER A 123 -29.77 32.91 -12.44
C SER A 123 -30.33 34.18 -11.77
N VAL A 124 -29.52 34.89 -10.97
CA VAL A 124 -29.93 36.19 -10.34
C VAL A 124 -30.34 37.19 -11.39
N ARG A 125 -29.54 37.42 -12.44
CA ARG A 125 -29.86 38.36 -13.51
C ARG A 125 -31.15 37.96 -14.26
N THR A 126 -31.34 36.66 -14.51
CA THR A 126 -32.56 36.18 -15.17
C THR A 126 -33.79 36.43 -14.29
N ASN A 127 -33.68 36.21 -12.99
CA ASN A 127 -34.73 36.54 -12.04
C ASN A 127 -35.10 38.01 -12.04
N GLU A 128 -34.14 38.92 -12.08
CA GLU A 128 -34.38 40.40 -12.20
C GLU A 128 -35.16 40.75 -13.46
N ILE A 129 -34.80 40.14 -14.61
CA ILE A 129 -35.48 40.35 -15.90
C ILE A 129 -36.94 39.87 -15.82
N VAL A 130 -37.17 38.65 -15.30
CA VAL A 130 -38.51 38.06 -15.17
C VAL A 130 -39.37 38.84 -14.17
N GLN A 131 -38.80 39.32 -13.07
CA GLN A 131 -39.50 40.25 -12.15
C GLN A 131 -39.83 41.58 -12.81
N GLY A 132 -38.97 42.09 -13.69
CA GLY A 132 -39.26 43.28 -14.53
C GLY A 132 -40.44 43.02 -15.46
N LEU A 133 -40.49 41.84 -16.09
CA LEU A 133 -41.63 41.41 -16.91
C LEU A 133 -42.95 41.35 -16.09
N ALA A 134 -42.87 40.76 -14.89
CA ALA A 134 -44.05 40.66 -13.99
C ALA A 134 -44.62 42.04 -13.68
N ARG A 135 -43.78 43.03 -13.39
CA ARG A 135 -44.20 44.44 -13.15
C ARG A 135 -44.85 45.05 -14.40
N ALA A 136 -44.25 44.86 -15.58
CA ALA A 136 -44.79 45.39 -16.83
C ALA A 136 -46.15 44.77 -17.16
N VAL A 137 -46.31 43.48 -16.99
CA VAL A 137 -47.60 42.80 -17.19
C VAL A 137 -48.63 43.23 -16.16
N GLY A 138 -48.22 43.51 -14.92
CA GLY A 138 -49.09 44.16 -13.90
C GLY A 138 -49.65 45.50 -14.37
N THR A 139 -48.78 46.36 -14.87
CA THR A 139 -49.19 47.69 -15.43
C THR A 139 -50.15 47.53 -16.62
N ILE A 140 -49.91 46.56 -17.53
CA ILE A 140 -50.85 46.26 -18.63
C ILE A 140 -52.22 45.86 -18.08
N GLY A 141 -52.28 45.03 -17.02
CA GLY A 141 -53.52 44.67 -16.33
C GLY A 141 -54.31 45.84 -15.83
N GLU A 142 -53.60 46.83 -15.19
CA GLU A 142 -54.24 48.09 -14.73
C GLU A 142 -54.82 48.92 -15.89
N VAL A 143 -54.08 49.03 -17.01
CA VAL A 143 -54.54 49.74 -18.22
C VAL A 143 -55.75 49.04 -18.84
N VAL A 144 -55.72 47.69 -18.92
CA VAL A 144 -56.86 46.92 -19.46
C VAL A 144 -58.13 47.13 -18.58
N LYS A 145 -57.99 47.14 -17.29
CA LYS A 145 -59.08 47.44 -16.37
C LYS A 145 -59.64 48.85 -16.59
N LEU A 146 -58.78 49.86 -16.76
CA LEU A 146 -59.18 51.25 -17.04
C LEU A 146 -59.95 51.31 -18.36
N ILE A 147 -59.51 50.64 -19.44
CA ILE A 147 -60.19 50.62 -20.72
C ILE A 147 -61.58 49.96 -20.57
N ASN A 148 -61.69 48.89 -19.82
CA ASN A 148 -62.98 48.24 -19.55
C ASN A 148 -63.96 49.16 -18.77
N ASP A 149 -63.46 49.93 -17.80
CA ASP A 149 -64.24 50.92 -17.07
C ASP A 149 -64.71 52.04 -18.01
N ILE A 150 -63.81 52.57 -18.91
CA ILE A 150 -64.18 53.58 -19.92
C ILE A 150 -65.24 53.00 -20.88
N ALA A 151 -65.07 51.74 -21.34
CA ALA A 151 -66.09 51.12 -22.20
C ALA A 151 -67.46 51.01 -21.53
N SER A 152 -67.45 50.65 -20.23
CA SER A 152 -68.70 50.62 -19.44
C SER A 152 -69.35 52.00 -19.27
N GLN A 153 -68.56 53.01 -19.03
CA GLN A 153 -69.06 54.41 -18.97
C GLN A 153 -69.61 54.89 -20.33
N THR A 154 -68.92 54.55 -21.41
CA THR A 154 -69.31 54.92 -22.78
C THR A 154 -70.62 54.18 -23.15
N ASN A 155 -70.80 52.93 -22.74
CA ASN A 155 -72.03 52.22 -22.93
C ASN A 155 -73.23 52.87 -22.20
N LEU A 156 -73.01 53.34 -20.96
CA LEU A 156 -74.00 54.09 -20.17
C LEU A 156 -74.33 55.42 -20.82
N LEU A 157 -73.35 56.17 -21.30
CA LEU A 157 -73.56 57.45 -22.02
C LEU A 157 -74.34 57.25 -23.33
N ALA A 158 -73.98 56.18 -24.09
CA ALA A 158 -74.69 55.82 -25.34
C ALA A 158 -76.15 55.39 -25.07
N LEU A 159 -76.38 54.67 -23.96
CA LEU A 159 -77.72 54.28 -23.52
C LEU A 159 -78.59 55.59 -23.17
N ASN A 160 -78.02 56.49 -22.41
CA ASN A 160 -78.70 57.77 -22.09
C ASN A 160 -79.01 58.56 -23.36
N ALA A 161 -78.04 58.61 -24.32
CA ALA A 161 -78.26 59.28 -25.63
C ALA A 161 -79.36 58.58 -26.45
N THR A 162 -79.44 57.29 -26.43
CA THR A 162 -80.49 56.49 -27.09
C THR A 162 -81.87 56.76 -26.47
N ILE A 163 -81.96 56.92 -25.16
CA ILE A 163 -83.18 57.30 -24.46
C ILE A 163 -83.65 58.70 -24.86
N GLU A 164 -82.76 59.70 -24.89
CA GLU A 164 -83.07 61.01 -25.22
C GLU A 164 -83.42 61.19 -26.70
N ALA A 165 -82.76 60.48 -27.60
CA ALA A 165 -83.10 60.42 -29.02
C ALA A 165 -84.52 59.80 -29.26
N ALA A 166 -84.93 58.80 -28.50
CA ALA A 166 -86.30 58.29 -28.52
C ALA A 166 -87.35 59.31 -28.04
N ARG A 167 -86.94 60.10 -27.08
CA ARG A 167 -87.80 61.17 -26.50
C ARG A 167 -88.03 62.34 -27.49
N ALA A 168 -87.10 62.64 -28.40
CA ALA A 168 -87.18 63.65 -29.42
C ALA A 168 -88.03 63.25 -30.64
N GLY A 169 -88.54 62.00 -30.71
CA GLY A 169 -89.44 61.56 -31.75
C GLY A 169 -88.77 61.50 -33.13
N GLU A 170 -89.49 61.98 -34.16
CA GLU A 170 -89.00 61.95 -35.57
C GLU A 170 -87.63 62.76 -35.72
N ALA A 171 -87.47 63.78 -35.00
CA ALA A 171 -86.23 64.65 -35.06
C ALA A 171 -85.02 63.93 -34.45
N GLY A 172 -85.17 62.93 -33.62
CA GLY A 172 -84.11 62.19 -32.97
C GLY A 172 -83.61 60.90 -33.71
N LYS A 173 -84.26 60.49 -34.84
CA LYS A 173 -83.94 59.23 -35.53
C LYS A 173 -82.45 59.08 -35.91
N GLY A 174 -81.82 60.15 -36.44
CA GLY A 174 -80.41 60.10 -36.82
C GLY A 174 -79.50 59.98 -35.62
N PHE A 175 -79.83 60.65 -34.51
CA PHE A 175 -79.08 60.52 -33.25
C PHE A 175 -79.21 59.11 -32.59
N ALA A 176 -80.40 58.49 -32.71
CA ALA A 176 -80.65 57.16 -32.19
C ALA A 176 -79.72 56.09 -32.89
N VAL A 177 -79.52 56.20 -34.19
CA VAL A 177 -78.63 55.36 -34.96
C VAL A 177 -77.16 55.45 -34.46
N VAL A 178 -76.68 56.71 -34.33
CA VAL A 178 -75.28 56.91 -33.79
C VAL A 178 -75.13 56.44 -32.38
N ALA A 179 -76.13 56.75 -31.50
CA ALA A 179 -76.07 56.25 -30.11
C ALA A 179 -76.05 54.72 -30.02
N ASN A 180 -76.84 54.01 -30.83
CA ASN A 180 -76.81 52.54 -30.90
C ASN A 180 -75.46 52.01 -31.42
N GLU A 181 -74.81 52.64 -32.40
CA GLU A 181 -73.49 52.29 -32.94
C GLU A 181 -72.44 52.51 -31.87
N VAL A 182 -72.41 53.65 -31.13
CA VAL A 182 -71.53 53.90 -30.02
C VAL A 182 -71.71 52.80 -28.89
N LYS A 183 -72.97 52.47 -28.61
CA LYS A 183 -73.28 51.40 -27.63
C LYS A 183 -72.75 50.03 -28.05
N ASN A 184 -72.89 49.70 -29.34
CA ASN A 184 -72.34 48.41 -29.89
C ASN A 184 -70.82 48.42 -29.80
N LEU A 185 -70.13 49.53 -30.15
CA LEU A 185 -68.72 49.66 -30.10
C LEU A 185 -68.20 49.55 -28.65
N ALA A 186 -68.89 50.16 -27.69
CA ALA A 186 -68.56 50.07 -26.26
C ALA A 186 -68.69 48.60 -25.76
N ASN A 187 -69.72 47.88 -26.14
CA ASN A 187 -69.86 46.45 -25.80
C ASN A 187 -68.79 45.60 -26.45
N GLN A 188 -68.43 45.85 -27.68
CA GLN A 188 -67.34 45.13 -28.35
C GLN A 188 -66.00 45.40 -27.67
N THR A 189 -65.73 46.67 -27.27
CA THR A 189 -64.54 47.08 -26.52
C THR A 189 -64.47 46.39 -25.17
N ALA A 190 -65.59 46.35 -24.42
CA ALA A 190 -65.65 45.65 -23.14
C ALA A 190 -65.32 44.15 -23.29
N LYS A 191 -65.91 43.48 -24.30
CA LYS A 191 -65.64 42.04 -24.60
C LYS A 191 -64.18 41.82 -25.01
N ALA A 192 -63.60 42.71 -25.81
CA ALA A 192 -62.17 42.63 -26.20
C ALA A 192 -61.26 42.80 -25.01
N THR A 193 -61.53 43.78 -24.11
CA THR A 193 -60.74 44.00 -22.88
C THR A 193 -60.89 42.86 -21.88
N GLU A 194 -62.02 42.21 -21.76
CA GLU A 194 -62.21 41.01 -20.96
C GLU A 194 -61.32 39.85 -21.44
N ASN A 195 -61.29 39.58 -22.76
CA ASN A 195 -60.37 38.61 -23.36
C ASN A 195 -58.91 38.95 -23.14
N ILE A 196 -58.51 40.21 -23.29
CA ILE A 196 -57.14 40.67 -23.01
C ILE A 196 -56.83 40.51 -21.51
N GLY A 197 -57.75 40.80 -20.61
CA GLY A 197 -57.60 40.60 -19.17
C GLY A 197 -57.33 39.16 -18.82
N GLN A 198 -58.04 38.21 -19.41
CA GLN A 198 -57.75 36.78 -19.24
C GLN A 198 -56.37 36.39 -19.71
N GLN A 199 -55.89 36.90 -20.86
CA GLN A 199 -54.53 36.64 -21.34
C GLN A 199 -53.47 37.29 -20.43
N VAL A 200 -53.69 38.49 -19.91
CA VAL A 200 -52.81 39.12 -18.96
C VAL A 200 -52.68 38.33 -17.66
N THR A 201 -53.78 37.81 -17.12
CA THR A 201 -53.76 36.94 -15.96
C THR A 201 -52.98 35.64 -16.23
N SER A 202 -53.18 35.00 -17.40
CA SER A 202 -52.40 33.80 -17.79
C SER A 202 -50.92 34.10 -17.86
N VAL A 203 -50.50 35.26 -18.43
CA VAL A 203 -49.07 35.64 -18.49
C VAL A 203 -48.51 35.93 -17.11
N GLN A 204 -49.33 36.55 -16.22
CA GLN A 204 -48.92 36.78 -14.83
C GLN A 204 -48.64 35.46 -14.10
N ASP A 205 -49.52 34.48 -14.24
CA ASP A 205 -49.36 33.14 -13.63
C ASP A 205 -48.11 32.40 -14.17
N GLU A 206 -47.89 32.42 -15.48
CA GLU A 206 -46.68 31.80 -16.06
C GLU A 206 -45.39 32.55 -15.65
N THR A 207 -45.44 33.87 -15.54
CA THR A 207 -44.29 34.63 -15.04
C THR A 207 -43.96 34.32 -13.60
N LYS A 208 -44.95 34.12 -12.73
CA LYS A 208 -44.77 33.71 -11.35
C LYS A 208 -44.15 32.32 -11.30
N ARG A 209 -44.64 31.35 -12.08
CA ARG A 209 -44.06 30.00 -12.17
C ARG A 209 -42.59 30.01 -12.65
N ALA A 210 -42.25 30.94 -13.58
CA ALA A 210 -40.88 31.11 -14.03
C ALA A 210 -39.95 31.66 -12.92
N VAL A 211 -40.43 32.58 -12.07
CA VAL A 211 -39.70 33.10 -10.90
C VAL A 211 -39.43 31.94 -9.92
N ASP A 212 -40.45 31.16 -9.59
CA ASP A 212 -40.31 30.03 -8.69
C ASP A 212 -39.29 28.98 -9.24
N ALA A 213 -39.35 28.64 -10.52
CA ALA A 213 -38.40 27.76 -11.18
C ALA A 213 -36.96 28.26 -11.16
N ILE A 214 -36.77 29.58 -11.37
CA ILE A 214 -35.43 30.22 -11.28
C ILE A 214 -34.90 30.17 -9.84
N HIS A 215 -35.75 30.34 -8.85
CA HIS A 215 -35.38 30.18 -7.44
C HIS A 215 -34.88 28.78 -7.13
N ASP A 216 -35.59 27.75 -7.59
CA ASP A 216 -35.20 26.34 -7.43
C ASP A 216 -33.88 26.03 -8.09
N ILE A 217 -33.62 26.57 -9.28
CA ILE A 217 -32.32 26.51 -9.96
C ILE A 217 -31.23 27.14 -9.10
N GLY A 218 -31.47 28.27 -8.45
CA GLY A 218 -30.54 28.92 -7.54
C GLY A 218 -30.15 28.00 -6.37
N ILE A 219 -31.12 27.36 -5.74
CA ILE A 219 -30.89 26.38 -4.65
C ILE A 219 -30.03 25.20 -5.15
N ALA A 220 -30.35 24.65 -6.32
CA ALA A 220 -29.58 23.55 -6.89
C ALA A 220 -28.12 23.93 -7.17
N ILE A 221 -27.88 25.16 -7.66
CA ILE A 221 -26.53 25.69 -7.91
C ILE A 221 -25.74 25.82 -6.59
N ASP A 222 -26.35 26.32 -5.53
CA ASP A 222 -25.73 26.43 -4.21
C ASP A 222 -25.36 25.05 -3.65
N GLN A 223 -26.19 24.04 -3.83
CA GLN A 223 -25.89 22.65 -3.47
C GLN A 223 -24.69 22.11 -4.25
N VAL A 224 -24.62 22.35 -5.58
CA VAL A 224 -23.45 21.94 -6.39
C VAL A 224 -22.16 22.61 -5.88
N ARG A 225 -22.23 23.87 -5.45
CA ARG A 225 -21.08 24.60 -4.89
C ARG A 225 -20.62 23.97 -3.57
N GLU A 226 -21.54 23.63 -2.68
CA GLU A 226 -21.25 22.98 -1.40
C GLU A 226 -20.60 21.59 -1.62
N ILE A 227 -21.17 20.79 -2.52
CA ILE A 227 -20.61 19.47 -2.90
C ILE A 227 -19.21 19.64 -3.48
N SER A 228 -18.99 20.63 -4.37
CA SER A 228 -17.67 20.91 -4.96
C SER A 228 -16.63 21.25 -3.88
N THR A 229 -17.00 22.01 -2.85
CA THR A 229 -16.12 22.33 -1.72
C THR A 229 -15.77 21.08 -0.91
N THR A 230 -16.75 20.21 -0.66
CA THR A 230 -16.53 18.95 0.06
C THR A 230 -15.61 18.02 -0.72
N ILE A 231 -15.81 17.92 -2.05
CA ILE A 231 -14.94 17.11 -2.92
C ILE A 231 -13.51 17.68 -2.93
N ALA A 232 -13.35 19.02 -2.96
CA ALA A 232 -12.02 19.66 -2.93
C ALA A 232 -11.23 19.24 -1.67
N SER A 233 -11.87 19.27 -0.50
CA SER A 233 -11.24 18.84 0.75
C SER A 233 -10.87 17.34 0.75
N ALA A 234 -11.74 16.48 0.22
CA ALA A 234 -11.45 15.05 0.09
C ALA A 234 -10.28 14.77 -0.89
N VAL A 235 -10.20 15.54 -1.98
CA VAL A 235 -9.11 15.47 -2.97
C VAL A 235 -7.77 15.92 -2.38
N GLU A 236 -7.76 16.95 -1.54
CA GLU A 236 -6.55 17.38 -0.82
C GLU A 236 -6.06 16.29 0.15
N GLU A 237 -6.98 15.65 0.89
CA GLU A 237 -6.65 14.53 1.78
C GLU A 237 -6.12 13.33 1.02
N GLN A 238 -6.75 12.96 -0.12
CA GLN A 238 -6.26 11.90 -1.01
C GLN A 238 -4.87 12.23 -1.56
N GLY A 239 -4.62 13.48 -1.91
CA GLY A 239 -3.31 13.95 -2.37
C GLY A 239 -2.22 13.75 -1.32
N ALA A 240 -2.50 14.13 -0.07
CA ALA A 240 -1.58 13.92 1.06
C ALA A 240 -1.32 12.42 1.32
N ALA A 241 -2.37 11.59 1.32
CA ALA A 241 -2.25 10.14 1.49
C ALA A 241 -1.44 9.49 0.35
N THR A 242 -1.66 9.91 -0.90
CA THR A 242 -0.91 9.38 -2.05
C THR A 242 0.58 9.75 -1.99
N GLN A 243 0.91 10.95 -1.52
CA GLN A 243 2.30 11.34 -1.27
C GLN A 243 2.95 10.51 -0.16
N GLU A 244 2.20 10.16 0.88
CA GLU A 244 2.68 9.27 1.94
C GLU A 244 2.91 7.86 1.41
N ILE A 245 2.01 7.32 0.59
CA ILE A 245 2.19 6.03 -0.08
C ILE A 245 3.48 6.05 -0.92
N THR A 246 3.70 7.10 -1.72
CA THR A 246 4.90 7.23 -2.54
C THR A 246 6.19 7.20 -1.70
N ARG A 247 6.21 7.88 -0.56
CA ARG A 247 7.36 7.83 0.36
C ARG A 247 7.59 6.44 0.95
N ASN A 248 6.51 5.78 1.38
CA ASN A 248 6.59 4.43 1.94
C ASN A 248 7.06 3.41 0.90
N VAL A 249 6.62 3.54 -0.32
CA VAL A 249 7.06 2.71 -1.47
C VAL A 249 8.56 2.90 -1.75
N GLN A 250 9.06 4.13 -1.73
CA GLN A 250 10.49 4.40 -1.88
C GLN A 250 11.30 3.76 -0.75
N GLN A 251 10.82 3.83 0.48
CA GLN A 251 11.48 3.19 1.62
C GLN A 251 11.44 1.66 1.52
N ALA A 252 10.33 1.08 1.06
CA ALA A 252 10.23 -0.36 0.80
C ALA A 252 11.19 -0.81 -0.31
N ALA A 253 11.37 -0.01 -1.37
CA ALA A 253 12.35 -0.28 -2.43
C ALA A 253 13.78 -0.36 -1.88
N LEU A 254 14.18 0.59 -1.04
CA LEU A 254 15.49 0.56 -0.38
C LEU A 254 15.62 -0.67 0.52
N GLY A 255 14.59 -0.99 1.31
CA GLY A 255 14.57 -2.17 2.16
C GLY A 255 14.73 -3.49 1.39
N THR A 256 14.09 -3.63 0.25
CA THR A 256 14.23 -4.84 -0.59
C THR A 256 15.63 -4.94 -1.23
N GLN A 257 16.24 -3.82 -1.60
CA GLN A 257 17.62 -3.78 -2.07
C GLN A 257 18.61 -4.20 -0.96
N ASP A 258 18.44 -3.70 0.26
CA ASP A 258 19.26 -4.09 1.42
C ASP A 258 19.12 -5.58 1.72
N VAL A 259 17.91 -6.14 1.67
CA VAL A 259 17.67 -7.58 1.81
C VAL A 259 18.43 -8.35 0.73
N SER A 260 18.39 -7.92 -0.52
CA SER A 260 19.10 -8.56 -1.64
C SER A 260 20.63 -8.52 -1.46
N ALA A 261 21.17 -7.41 -0.99
CA ALA A 261 22.59 -7.28 -0.70
C ALA A 261 23.03 -8.19 0.46
N ASN A 262 22.27 -8.18 1.56
CA ASN A 262 22.57 -8.97 2.75
C ASN A 262 22.49 -10.48 2.47
N ILE A 263 21.51 -10.92 1.69
CA ILE A 263 21.35 -12.34 1.38
C ILE A 263 22.47 -12.87 0.51
N THR A 264 23.02 -12.01 -0.38
CA THR A 264 24.22 -12.35 -1.16
C THR A 264 25.43 -12.57 -0.22
N GLY A 265 25.58 -11.72 0.81
CA GLY A 265 26.59 -11.90 1.85
C GLY A 265 26.42 -13.21 2.64
N ILE A 266 25.17 -13.55 3.00
CA ILE A 266 24.85 -14.79 3.72
C ILE A 266 25.18 -16.02 2.85
N SER A 267 24.83 -16.00 1.56
CA SER A 267 25.17 -17.09 0.63
C SER A 267 26.67 -17.33 0.57
N ARG A 268 27.47 -16.27 0.43
CA ARG A 268 28.94 -16.36 0.42
C ARG A 268 29.49 -16.90 1.74
N ALA A 269 29.00 -16.41 2.87
CA ALA A 269 29.43 -16.89 4.18
C ALA A 269 29.10 -18.38 4.40
N ALA A 270 27.97 -18.85 3.88
CA ALA A 270 27.59 -20.24 3.89
C ALA A 270 28.55 -21.10 3.02
N GLU A 271 28.89 -20.64 1.82
CA GLU A 271 29.85 -21.33 0.95
C GLU A 271 31.24 -21.42 1.61
N GLU A 272 31.72 -20.32 2.21
CA GLU A 272 32.98 -20.28 2.97
C GLU A 272 32.96 -21.22 4.18
N SER A 273 31.83 -21.33 4.87
CA SER A 273 31.62 -22.25 5.99
C SER A 273 31.68 -23.72 5.54
N ALA A 274 31.02 -24.06 4.42
CA ALA A 274 31.07 -25.38 3.84
C ALA A 274 32.50 -25.78 3.42
N ALA A 275 33.23 -24.87 2.76
CA ALA A 275 34.63 -25.07 2.38
C ALA A 275 35.55 -25.25 3.59
N SER A 276 35.32 -24.45 4.66
CA SER A 276 36.09 -24.57 5.90
C SER A 276 35.83 -25.91 6.62
N SER A 277 34.58 -26.36 6.65
CA SER A 277 34.18 -27.64 7.22
C SER A 277 34.82 -28.81 6.44
N GLN A 278 34.94 -28.71 5.14
CA GLN A 278 35.65 -29.71 4.34
C GLN A 278 37.13 -29.81 4.70
N LYS A 279 37.80 -28.68 5.01
CA LYS A 279 39.18 -28.67 5.50
C LYS A 279 39.30 -29.36 6.87
N VAL A 280 38.36 -29.06 7.78
CA VAL A 280 38.31 -29.72 9.10
C VAL A 280 38.09 -31.22 8.96
N LEU A 281 37.20 -31.65 8.05
CA LEU A 281 36.94 -33.05 7.77
C LEU A 281 38.22 -33.78 7.30
N THR A 282 38.97 -33.15 6.38
CA THR A 282 40.23 -33.69 5.86
C THR A 282 41.27 -33.80 6.96
N ALA A 283 41.49 -32.72 7.74
CA ALA A 283 42.46 -32.70 8.84
C ALA A 283 42.11 -33.74 9.95
N SER A 284 40.84 -33.86 10.28
CA SER A 284 40.37 -34.84 11.27
C SER A 284 40.56 -36.29 10.76
N SER A 285 40.36 -36.54 9.48
CA SER A 285 40.64 -37.85 8.86
C SER A 285 42.13 -38.17 8.92
N GLU A 286 43.01 -37.22 8.62
CA GLU A 286 44.46 -37.41 8.75
C GLU A 286 44.87 -37.65 10.21
N LEU A 287 44.26 -36.92 11.18
CA LEU A 287 44.53 -37.10 12.59
C LEU A 287 44.12 -38.51 13.08
N ALA A 288 42.99 -39.01 12.64
CA ALA A 288 42.55 -40.37 12.93
C ALA A 288 43.53 -41.42 12.40
N ARG A 289 43.97 -41.28 11.14
CA ARG A 289 44.95 -42.15 10.49
C ARG A 289 46.32 -42.10 11.16
N ASN A 290 46.79 -40.90 11.53
CA ASN A 290 48.05 -40.72 12.24
C ASN A 290 48.02 -41.38 13.62
N SER A 291 46.87 -41.30 14.33
CA SER A 291 46.64 -42.00 15.60
C SER A 291 46.72 -43.51 15.46
N GLU A 292 46.14 -44.08 14.41
CA GLU A 292 46.23 -45.52 14.10
C GLU A 292 47.65 -45.94 13.79
N THR A 293 48.39 -45.15 12.96
CA THR A 293 49.81 -45.41 12.64
C THR A 293 50.67 -45.36 13.90
N LEU A 294 50.41 -44.39 14.82
CA LEU A 294 51.11 -44.31 16.10
C LEU A 294 50.82 -45.53 16.98
N SER A 295 49.59 -46.00 17.05
CA SER A 295 49.18 -47.19 17.77
C SER A 295 49.97 -48.42 17.30
N GLU A 296 50.05 -48.63 15.97
CA GLU A 296 50.83 -49.72 15.39
C GLU A 296 52.34 -49.60 15.65
N ALA A 297 52.90 -48.38 15.55
CA ALA A 297 54.32 -48.18 15.81
C ALA A 297 54.68 -48.42 17.27
N VAL A 298 53.84 -48.00 18.23
CA VAL A 298 54.03 -48.28 19.65
C VAL A 298 53.90 -49.77 19.93
N GLY A 299 52.92 -50.46 19.34
CA GLY A 299 52.77 -51.90 19.49
C GLY A 299 53.98 -52.65 18.98
N ARG A 300 54.57 -52.31 17.83
CA ARG A 300 55.79 -52.86 17.29
C ARG A 300 56.98 -52.64 18.21
N PHE A 301 57.22 -51.38 18.64
CA PHE A 301 58.29 -51.05 19.59
C PHE A 301 58.24 -51.91 20.91
N LEU A 302 57.06 -51.99 21.47
CA LEU A 302 56.85 -52.75 22.73
C LEU A 302 57.11 -54.26 22.56
N ASN A 303 56.72 -54.81 21.40
CA ASN A 303 57.06 -56.21 21.08
C ASN A 303 58.55 -56.46 20.94
N GLU A 304 59.31 -55.50 20.34
CA GLU A 304 60.78 -55.57 20.28
C GLU A 304 61.40 -55.45 21.67
N VAL A 305 60.93 -54.58 22.55
CA VAL A 305 61.39 -54.37 23.95
C VAL A 305 61.12 -55.65 24.80
N ARG A 306 60.00 -56.33 24.56
CA ARG A 306 59.67 -57.58 25.31
C ARG A 306 60.41 -58.80 24.76
N ALA A 307 60.87 -58.76 23.53
CA ALA A 307 61.58 -59.86 22.88
C ALA A 307 63.08 -59.87 23.19
N GLY A 308 63.69 -58.74 23.53
CA GLY A 308 65.11 -58.62 23.95
C GLY A 308 65.28 -58.70 25.41
#